data_bf081c0148b0d5ef9f2597305bbaa100
#
_entry.id   bf081c0148b0d5ef9f2597305bbaa100
#
_cell.length_a   1.000
_cell.length_b   1.000
_cell.length_c   1.000
_cell.angle_alpha   90.00
_cell.angle_beta   90.00
_cell.angle_gamma   90.00
#
_symmetry.space_group_name_H-M   'P 1'
#
loop_
_entity.id
_entity.type
_entity.pdbx_description
1 polymer ?
#
loop_
_entity_poly.entity_id
_entity_poly.type
_entity_poly.pdbx_seq_one_letter_code
_entity_poly.pdbx_strand_id
1 'polypeptide(L)'
;MSQSNEPWYRHRPPSWPVPDNPYAPEGYGPPPPRPPRRHWPLVAAVLALLLLVGSGAYLLGERSGAARARSESDAPKTTAPPKTTAPPEKTASPTPSPSRIPTTAEIARQRRAGEAAAWIVDDRTDLPHRNIPTENLWIVGGTAVQAVYKRVVAHRLSDGAQLWSVDLPTPVCETPVNAAPDGKVVIVLKNVEAWTGTRCNRLQMIDLRTGRAGWHKQLTETGSGDDTIMVDSAVSGGTFAIVQSLKASAYKVADGRKLYDIPMENPGKCYPGRVAGGSRLLVVADCAITSMEKAYSQLREIDPATGKVRWRLRTAPGWQVGQVLSVDPVVITSVKKETSGKDWRVVALGPGGKVRRTIDPRGKGFTHCGDSVDTSGNAQACREAVVGGGLVLLGGTDRVGAYDLGTGKLVWGVKAGETSYGYHPLRVGPGRTGTVYQLGTLNSPGRVFRVGPGGVDTIKDVLRLPASTAKAEFGMGVVGENAYVGDRLVITPAGLSGDDAQHEPRMLSFAP
;
A
#
# COMPACT_ATOMS: atom_id res chain seq x y z
N MET A 1 1.65 -28.23 60.45
CA MET A 1 1.52 -26.99 61.23
C MET A 1 1.66 -25.84 60.23
N SER A 2 0.54 -25.36 59.81
CA SER A 2 -0.06 -24.05 60.01
C SER A 2 0.67 -22.96 59.23
N GLN A 3 0.20 -22.63 58.05
CA GLN A 3 -0.71 -21.54 57.62
C GLN A 3 -0.16 -20.14 57.89
N SER A 4 -0.01 -19.34 56.83
CA SER A 4 -0.97 -18.25 56.59
C SER A 4 -0.71 -17.56 55.25
N ASN A 5 -1.78 -17.52 54.43
CA ASN A 5 -2.00 -16.61 53.29
C ASN A 5 -2.23 -15.20 53.84
N GLU A 6 -1.58 -14.16 53.27
CA GLU A 6 -2.13 -12.81 53.28
C GLU A 6 -1.85 -12.07 51.96
N PRO A 7 -2.80 -11.21 51.49
CA PRO A 7 -2.79 -10.68 50.14
C PRO A 7 -2.07 -9.33 50.02
N TRP A 8 -1.29 -9.17 48.97
CA TRP A 8 -0.58 -7.96 48.60
C TRP A 8 -1.51 -6.93 47.93
N TYR A 9 -2.29 -6.19 48.72
CA TYR A 9 -2.93 -4.96 48.27
C TYR A 9 -3.10 -4.00 49.45
N ARG A 10 -2.23 -2.99 49.53
CA ARG A 10 -2.48 -1.64 50.08
C ARG A 10 -1.18 -0.91 50.40
N HIS A 11 -0.57 -0.23 49.44
CA HIS A 11 0.15 0.99 49.73
C HIS A 11 -0.16 2.01 48.59
N ARG A 12 -0.99 3.00 48.87
CA ARG A 12 -1.06 4.21 48.07
C ARG A 12 0.26 4.97 48.25
N PRO A 13 0.92 5.44 47.17
CA PRO A 13 2.03 6.33 47.30
C PRO A 13 1.53 7.71 47.84
N PRO A 14 2.35 8.43 48.62
CA PRO A 14 1.98 9.72 49.11
C PRO A 14 1.78 10.71 47.95
N SER A 15 0.72 11.52 48.06
CA SER A 15 0.43 12.63 47.16
C SER A 15 1.51 13.70 47.27
N TRP A 16 2.27 13.93 46.18
CA TRP A 16 3.17 15.05 46.07
C TRP A 16 2.33 16.34 45.89
N PRO A 17 2.66 17.45 46.55
CA PRO A 17 2.01 18.72 46.28
C PRO A 17 2.36 19.19 44.86
N VAL A 18 1.33 19.46 44.05
CA VAL A 18 1.46 20.07 42.74
C VAL A 18 1.84 21.52 42.94
N PRO A 19 2.94 22.03 42.34
CA PRO A 19 3.25 23.48 42.44
C PRO A 19 2.16 24.30 41.75
N ASP A 20 1.76 25.40 42.34
CA ASP A 20 0.81 26.36 41.77
C ASP A 20 1.29 26.85 40.41
N ASN A 21 0.43 26.72 39.40
CA ASN A 21 0.68 27.22 38.06
C ASN A 21 0.30 28.70 37.97
N PRO A 22 1.24 29.65 37.87
CA PRO A 22 0.94 31.10 37.83
C PRO A 22 0.26 31.59 36.54
N TYR A 23 -0.10 30.66 35.61
CA TYR A 23 -0.77 30.98 34.34
C TYR A 23 -2.15 30.32 34.18
N ALA A 24 -2.81 29.93 35.27
CA ALA A 24 -4.19 29.50 35.23
C ALA A 24 -5.11 30.70 35.05
N PRO A 25 -5.95 30.82 33.99
CA PRO A 25 -6.95 31.88 33.93
C PRO A 25 -8.03 31.61 34.98
N GLU A 26 -8.30 32.61 35.79
CA GLU A 26 -9.41 32.61 36.74
C GLU A 26 -10.74 32.47 36.00
N GLY A 27 -11.56 31.46 36.36
CA GLY A 27 -12.99 31.46 36.05
C GLY A 27 -13.53 30.32 35.23
N TYR A 28 -13.24 29.03 35.56
CA TYR A 28 -14.06 27.92 35.12
C TYR A 28 -14.42 27.03 36.32
N GLY A 29 -15.63 27.25 36.86
CA GLY A 29 -16.27 26.30 37.74
C GLY A 29 -16.58 24.99 36.97
N PRO A 30 -16.73 23.85 37.68
CA PRO A 30 -17.02 22.57 37.04
C PRO A 30 -18.32 22.67 36.20
N PRO A 31 -18.35 22.12 34.98
CA PRO A 31 -19.54 22.17 34.15
C PRO A 31 -20.69 21.41 34.82
N PRO A 32 -21.95 21.88 34.65
CA PRO A 32 -23.12 21.20 35.22
C PRO A 32 -23.26 19.80 34.67
N PRO A 33 -23.79 18.83 35.46
CA PRO A 33 -23.98 17.46 35.02
C PRO A 33 -24.93 17.41 33.82
N ARG A 34 -24.52 16.75 32.73
CA ARG A 34 -25.35 16.57 31.54
C ARG A 34 -26.54 15.66 31.84
N PRO A 35 -27.74 15.96 31.38
CA PRO A 35 -28.90 15.11 31.56
C PRO A 35 -28.68 13.78 30.82
N PRO A 36 -29.19 12.64 31.34
CA PRO A 36 -29.00 11.34 30.70
C PRO A 36 -29.71 11.30 29.35
N ARG A 37 -28.96 11.02 28.27
CA ARG A 37 -29.52 10.83 26.91
C ARG A 37 -30.33 9.53 26.89
N ARG A 38 -31.59 9.68 26.61
CA ARG A 38 -32.67 8.65 26.58
C ARG A 38 -32.60 7.79 25.28
N HIS A 39 -31.48 7.06 25.07
CA HIS A 39 -31.33 6.18 23.90
C HIS A 39 -31.33 4.68 24.24
N TRP A 40 -31.57 4.34 25.48
CA TRP A 40 -31.62 2.94 25.96
C TRP A 40 -32.73 2.08 25.32
N PRO A 41 -33.92 2.59 25.01
CA PRO A 41 -34.96 1.75 24.37
C PRO A 41 -34.57 1.34 22.92
N LEU A 42 -33.79 2.14 22.19
CA LEU A 42 -33.35 1.77 20.84
C LEU A 42 -32.28 0.67 20.84
N VAL A 43 -31.35 0.71 21.79
CA VAL A 43 -30.35 -0.35 21.95
C VAL A 43 -30.97 -1.68 22.37
N ALA A 44 -31.94 -1.63 23.27
CA ALA A 44 -32.71 -2.84 23.69
C ALA A 44 -33.52 -3.44 22.54
N ALA A 45 -34.12 -2.61 21.67
CA ALA A 45 -34.87 -3.08 20.51
C ALA A 45 -33.96 -3.76 19.45
N VAL A 46 -32.76 -3.22 19.20
CA VAL A 46 -31.80 -3.83 18.27
C VAL A 46 -31.28 -5.17 18.80
N LEU A 47 -30.96 -5.26 20.09
CA LEU A 47 -30.53 -6.52 20.70
C LEU A 47 -31.62 -7.59 20.69
N ALA A 48 -32.88 -7.21 20.93
CA ALA A 48 -34.03 -8.13 20.84
C ALA A 48 -34.26 -8.66 19.41
N LEU A 49 -34.06 -7.80 18.40
CA LEU A 49 -34.18 -8.19 16.99
C LEU A 49 -33.06 -9.16 16.57
N LEU A 50 -31.84 -8.95 17.02
CA LEU A 50 -30.70 -9.85 16.75
C LEU A 50 -30.87 -11.22 17.41
N LEU A 51 -31.46 -11.29 18.61
CA LEU A 51 -31.79 -12.55 19.29
C LEU A 51 -32.90 -13.32 18.59
N LEU A 52 -33.89 -12.64 18.04
CA LEU A 52 -34.98 -13.29 17.28
C LEU A 52 -34.53 -13.83 15.94
N VAL A 53 -33.64 -13.13 15.23
CA VAL A 53 -33.05 -13.60 13.98
C VAL A 53 -32.09 -14.77 14.22
N GLY A 54 -31.24 -14.69 15.28
CA GLY A 54 -30.34 -15.75 15.66
C GLY A 54 -31.04 -17.06 16.06
N SER A 55 -32.12 -16.98 16.87
CA SER A 55 -32.88 -18.14 17.29
C SER A 55 -33.70 -18.76 16.16
N GLY A 56 -34.21 -17.95 15.22
CA GLY A 56 -34.90 -18.44 14.01
C GLY A 56 -33.99 -19.26 13.10
N ALA A 57 -32.75 -18.82 12.91
CA ALA A 57 -31.75 -19.54 12.11
C ALA A 57 -31.29 -20.86 12.77
N TYR A 58 -31.20 -20.90 14.10
CA TYR A 58 -30.85 -22.11 14.85
C TYR A 58 -31.93 -23.18 14.75
N LEU A 59 -33.21 -22.81 14.92
CA LEU A 59 -34.36 -23.75 14.82
C LEU A 59 -34.61 -24.27 13.40
N LEU A 60 -34.25 -23.51 12.36
CA LEU A 60 -34.33 -23.98 10.97
C LEU A 60 -33.15 -24.89 10.60
N GLY A 61 -31.99 -24.72 11.22
CA GLY A 61 -30.80 -25.58 11.03
C GLY A 61 -31.00 -26.98 11.61
N GLU A 62 -31.65 -27.13 12.77
CA GLU A 62 -31.87 -28.45 13.38
C GLU A 62 -32.91 -29.30 12.62
N ARG A 63 -33.88 -28.68 11.93
CA ARG A 63 -34.86 -29.44 11.13
C ARG A 63 -34.30 -30.05 9.86
N SER A 64 -33.16 -29.56 9.36
CA SER A 64 -32.52 -30.13 8.17
C SER A 64 -31.57 -31.30 8.50
N GLY A 65 -31.17 -31.48 9.75
CA GLY A 65 -30.27 -32.54 10.20
C GLY A 65 -30.98 -33.88 10.59
N ALA A 66 -32.28 -33.84 10.86
CA ALA A 66 -33.01 -34.99 11.41
C ALA A 66 -33.58 -35.98 10.34
N ALA A 67 -33.39 -35.72 9.06
CA ALA A 67 -33.94 -36.54 7.97
C ALA A 67 -32.98 -37.58 7.36
N ARG A 68 -31.79 -37.81 7.96
CA ARG A 68 -30.78 -38.74 7.40
C ARG A 68 -30.33 -39.85 8.32
N ALA A 69 -31.03 -40.15 9.39
CA ALA A 69 -30.66 -41.24 10.28
C ALA A 69 -31.85 -42.15 10.60
N ARG A 70 -32.39 -42.89 9.61
CA ARG A 70 -33.18 -44.10 9.80
C ARG A 70 -33.32 -44.85 8.48
N SER A 71 -32.40 -45.77 8.22
CA SER A 71 -32.64 -46.99 7.48
C SER A 71 -31.41 -47.88 7.53
N GLU A 72 -31.31 -48.62 8.58
CA GLU A 72 -30.45 -49.81 8.62
C GLU A 72 -31.07 -50.77 9.65
N SER A 73 -31.75 -51.77 9.17
CA SER A 73 -31.87 -53.07 9.84
C SER A 73 -32.60 -54.04 8.90
N ASP A 74 -32.02 -55.21 8.79
CA ASP A 74 -32.57 -56.52 8.38
C ASP A 74 -32.18 -57.01 6.99
N ALA A 75 -31.16 -57.90 7.04
CA ALA A 75 -30.94 -58.94 6.03
C ALA A 75 -31.85 -60.14 6.29
N PRO A 76 -32.21 -60.96 5.27
CA PRO A 76 -31.58 -62.28 5.20
C PRO A 76 -31.14 -62.72 3.81
N LYS A 77 -30.23 -63.72 3.83
CA LYS A 77 -29.54 -64.47 2.75
C LYS A 77 -30.48 -65.10 1.71
N THR A 78 -30.09 -65.15 0.43
CA THR A 78 -29.76 -66.37 -0.31
C THR A 78 -29.91 -66.21 -1.83
N THR A 79 -28.94 -66.74 -2.58
CA THR A 79 -28.96 -67.25 -3.98
C THR A 79 -28.49 -66.31 -5.11
N ALA A 80 -27.35 -66.64 -5.70
CA ALA A 80 -26.89 -66.26 -7.04
C ALA A 80 -27.37 -67.27 -8.09
N PRO A 81 -27.10 -67.08 -9.42
CA PRO A 81 -26.90 -65.92 -10.28
C PRO A 81 -27.91 -65.89 -11.47
N PRO A 82 -27.88 -65.00 -12.42
CA PRO A 82 -27.03 -65.06 -13.58
C PRO A 82 -26.46 -63.74 -14.10
N LYS A 83 -25.38 -63.82 -14.91
CA LYS A 83 -24.71 -62.77 -15.65
C LYS A 83 -25.66 -61.91 -16.45
N THR A 84 -25.57 -60.60 -16.27
CA THR A 84 -26.12 -59.63 -17.22
C THR A 84 -25.09 -58.52 -17.46
N THR A 85 -24.88 -58.25 -18.72
CA THR A 85 -24.01 -57.29 -19.39
C THR A 85 -24.01 -55.91 -18.71
N ALA A 86 -22.82 -55.35 -18.41
CA ALA A 86 -22.60 -54.01 -17.89
C ALA A 86 -23.09 -52.95 -18.89
N PRO A 87 -23.81 -51.91 -18.43
CA PRO A 87 -24.06 -50.70 -19.21
C PRO A 87 -22.73 -49.93 -19.39
N PRO A 88 -22.59 -49.13 -20.47
CA PRO A 88 -21.37 -48.35 -20.70
C PRO A 88 -21.14 -47.38 -19.57
N GLU A 89 -19.93 -47.42 -19.06
CA GLU A 89 -19.37 -46.50 -18.06
C GLU A 89 -19.56 -45.06 -18.54
N LYS A 90 -20.43 -44.29 -17.88
CA LYS A 90 -20.51 -42.87 -18.10
C LYS A 90 -19.16 -42.30 -17.73
N THR A 91 -18.40 -41.88 -18.75
CA THR A 91 -17.19 -41.06 -18.59
C THR A 91 -17.54 -39.89 -17.65
N ALA A 92 -17.00 -39.93 -16.43
CA ALA A 92 -17.14 -38.83 -15.49
C ALA A 92 -16.61 -37.59 -16.18
N SER A 93 -17.45 -36.57 -16.33
CA SER A 93 -16.99 -35.25 -16.73
C SER A 93 -15.85 -34.87 -15.78
N PRO A 94 -14.71 -34.41 -16.33
CA PRO A 94 -13.61 -33.99 -15.46
C PRO A 94 -14.10 -32.93 -14.48
N THR A 95 -13.98 -33.21 -13.20
CA THR A 95 -14.19 -32.22 -12.14
C THR A 95 -13.31 -31.03 -12.51
N PRO A 96 -13.84 -29.79 -12.58
CA PRO A 96 -13.02 -28.65 -12.91
C PRO A 96 -11.89 -28.56 -11.90
N SER A 97 -10.66 -28.79 -12.33
CA SER A 97 -9.46 -28.54 -11.54
C SER A 97 -9.51 -27.11 -11.00
N PRO A 98 -9.11 -26.86 -9.75
CA PRO A 98 -9.00 -25.50 -9.25
C PRO A 98 -8.20 -24.69 -10.27
N SER A 99 -8.70 -23.52 -10.62
CA SER A 99 -8.17 -22.65 -11.68
C SER A 99 -6.73 -22.26 -11.31
N ARG A 100 -5.76 -22.99 -11.81
CA ARG A 100 -4.34 -22.70 -11.59
C ARG A 100 -3.89 -21.48 -12.39
N ILE A 101 -2.85 -20.82 -11.89
CA ILE A 101 -2.16 -19.73 -12.57
C ILE A 101 -1.57 -20.28 -13.89
N PRO A 102 -1.80 -19.60 -15.04
CA PRO A 102 -1.20 -20.05 -16.31
C PRO A 102 0.31 -19.83 -16.28
N THR A 103 1.04 -20.74 -16.86
CA THR A 103 2.49 -20.58 -17.07
C THR A 103 2.78 -19.61 -18.23
N THR A 104 3.98 -19.05 -18.27
CA THR A 104 4.44 -18.20 -19.39
C THR A 104 4.28 -18.91 -20.75
N ALA A 105 4.60 -20.22 -20.83
CA ALA A 105 4.44 -20.99 -22.06
C ALA A 105 2.97 -21.17 -22.47
N GLU A 106 2.06 -21.33 -21.52
CA GLU A 106 0.63 -21.41 -21.80
C GLU A 106 0.07 -20.07 -22.28
N ILE A 107 0.46 -18.96 -21.65
CA ILE A 107 0.11 -17.63 -22.10
C ILE A 107 0.58 -17.41 -23.55
N ALA A 108 1.83 -17.78 -23.86
CA ALA A 108 2.39 -17.62 -25.20
C ALA A 108 1.63 -18.44 -26.25
N ARG A 109 1.23 -19.67 -25.92
CA ARG A 109 0.43 -20.52 -26.82
C ARG A 109 -0.99 -20.03 -27.07
N GLN A 110 -1.59 -19.36 -26.07
CA GLN A 110 -2.95 -18.85 -26.14
C GLN A 110 -3.03 -17.42 -26.68
N ARG A 111 -1.88 -16.76 -26.86
CA ARG A 111 -1.78 -15.37 -27.31
C ARG A 111 -2.37 -15.21 -28.71
N ARG A 112 -3.26 -14.26 -28.87
CA ARG A 112 -3.87 -13.90 -30.15
C ARG A 112 -3.05 -12.83 -30.87
N ALA A 113 -3.28 -12.69 -32.17
CA ALA A 113 -2.66 -11.61 -32.95
C ALA A 113 -3.03 -10.24 -32.38
N GLY A 114 -2.03 -9.39 -32.19
CA GLY A 114 -2.20 -8.04 -31.61
C GLY A 114 -2.27 -7.97 -30.08
N GLU A 115 -2.26 -9.11 -29.37
CA GLU A 115 -2.08 -9.12 -27.92
C GLU A 115 -0.60 -9.00 -27.53
N ALA A 116 -0.33 -8.44 -26.37
CA ALA A 116 1.00 -8.27 -25.81
C ALA A 116 1.68 -9.62 -25.50
N ALA A 117 2.99 -9.67 -25.64
CA ALA A 117 3.78 -10.77 -25.06
C ALA A 117 3.78 -10.64 -23.54
N ALA A 118 3.63 -11.77 -22.82
CA ALA A 118 3.62 -11.74 -21.37
C ALA A 118 4.46 -12.86 -20.78
N TRP A 119 5.00 -12.60 -19.59
CA TRP A 119 5.58 -13.62 -18.73
C TRP A 119 5.03 -13.46 -17.30
N ILE A 120 5.07 -14.56 -16.56
CA ILE A 120 4.53 -14.66 -15.20
C ILE A 120 5.52 -15.39 -14.31
N VAL A 121 5.68 -14.92 -13.08
CA VAL A 121 6.46 -15.55 -12.02
C VAL A 121 5.51 -15.93 -10.89
N ASP A 122 5.48 -17.22 -10.57
CA ASP A 122 4.63 -17.80 -9.52
C ASP A 122 5.47 -18.49 -8.43
N ASP A 123 6.68 -18.02 -8.16
CA ASP A 123 7.50 -18.55 -7.08
C ASP A 123 7.08 -17.98 -5.72
N ARG A 124 6.48 -18.85 -4.90
CA ARG A 124 5.98 -18.52 -3.55
C ARG A 124 6.58 -19.42 -2.46
N THR A 125 7.58 -20.20 -2.81
CA THR A 125 8.16 -21.25 -1.93
C THR A 125 8.82 -20.69 -0.66
N ASP A 126 9.18 -19.42 -0.65
CA ASP A 126 9.80 -18.70 0.46
C ASP A 126 8.77 -18.00 1.38
N LEU A 127 7.47 -18.14 1.10
CA LEU A 127 6.41 -17.41 1.79
C LEU A 127 5.70 -18.29 2.83
N PRO A 128 5.28 -17.73 3.97
CA PRO A 128 4.43 -18.42 4.93
C PRO A 128 2.98 -18.54 4.40
N HIS A 129 2.21 -19.48 4.97
CA HIS A 129 0.80 -19.68 4.65
C HIS A 129 -0.11 -18.58 5.24
N ARG A 130 0.22 -17.33 4.94
CA ARG A 130 -0.57 -16.14 5.30
C ARG A 130 -0.23 -15.01 4.35
N ASN A 131 -1.12 -14.04 4.24
CA ASN A 131 -0.86 -12.87 3.40
C ASN A 131 0.28 -12.02 3.97
N ILE A 132 1.31 -11.78 3.16
CA ILE A 132 2.47 -10.93 3.47
C ILE A 132 2.41 -9.74 2.54
N PRO A 133 2.41 -8.50 3.04
CA PRO A 133 2.50 -7.31 2.20
C PRO A 133 3.74 -7.38 1.30
N THR A 134 3.58 -6.97 0.06
CA THR A 134 4.69 -6.77 -0.85
C THR A 134 5.18 -5.33 -0.73
N GLU A 135 6.48 -5.16 -0.86
CA GLU A 135 7.12 -3.86 -0.82
C GLU A 135 7.34 -3.33 -2.25
N ASN A 136 7.95 -2.16 -2.36
CA ASN A 136 8.19 -1.48 -3.63
C ASN A 136 8.80 -2.35 -4.71
N LEU A 137 8.42 -2.07 -5.96
CA LEU A 137 8.99 -2.65 -7.16
C LEU A 137 10.03 -1.70 -7.75
N TRP A 138 11.31 -2.10 -7.74
CA TRP A 138 12.38 -1.33 -8.37
C TRP A 138 12.70 -1.85 -9.77
N ILE A 139 12.88 -0.94 -10.72
CA ILE A 139 13.37 -1.25 -12.06
C ILE A 139 14.79 -0.69 -12.20
N VAL A 140 15.77 -1.57 -12.29
CA VAL A 140 17.19 -1.18 -12.34
C VAL A 140 17.92 -2.02 -13.40
N GLY A 141 18.55 -1.36 -14.40
CA GLY A 141 19.41 -2.03 -15.36
C GLY A 141 18.77 -3.16 -16.16
N GLY A 142 17.48 -3.03 -16.52
CA GLY A 142 16.74 -4.09 -17.25
C GLY A 142 16.25 -5.22 -16.35
N THR A 143 16.20 -5.00 -15.07
CA THR A 143 15.81 -5.97 -14.04
C THR A 143 14.67 -5.41 -13.20
N ALA A 144 13.65 -6.23 -12.92
CA ALA A 144 12.62 -5.97 -11.93
C ALA A 144 13.04 -6.62 -10.60
N VAL A 145 13.10 -5.83 -9.54
CA VAL A 145 13.53 -6.29 -8.22
C VAL A 145 12.42 -6.06 -7.21
N GLN A 146 12.10 -7.07 -6.42
CA GLN A 146 11.07 -7.01 -5.40
C GLN A 146 11.59 -7.56 -4.07
N ALA A 147 11.28 -6.88 -2.97
CA ALA A 147 11.50 -7.36 -1.62
C ALA A 147 10.17 -7.87 -1.05
N VAL A 148 10.15 -9.12 -0.59
CA VAL A 148 8.96 -9.72 0.04
C VAL A 148 9.41 -10.62 1.18
N TYR A 149 8.82 -10.45 2.34
CA TYR A 149 9.08 -11.25 3.53
C TYR A 149 10.57 -11.27 3.91
N LYS A 150 11.27 -12.37 3.69
CA LYS A 150 12.70 -12.55 4.04
C LYS A 150 13.59 -12.64 2.82
N ARG A 151 13.15 -12.11 1.68
CA ARG A 151 13.88 -12.28 0.43
C ARG A 151 13.79 -11.06 -0.49
N VAL A 152 14.90 -10.75 -1.15
CA VAL A 152 14.93 -9.82 -2.28
C VAL A 152 15.23 -10.63 -3.53
N VAL A 153 14.39 -10.53 -4.55
CA VAL A 153 14.52 -11.32 -5.78
C VAL A 153 14.52 -10.40 -6.99
N ALA A 154 15.38 -10.69 -7.93
CA ALA A 154 15.51 -9.97 -9.20
C ALA A 154 15.16 -10.86 -10.38
N HIS A 155 14.31 -10.33 -11.25
CA HIS A 155 13.90 -10.98 -12.48
C HIS A 155 14.28 -10.14 -13.68
N ARG A 156 14.76 -10.80 -14.75
CA ARG A 156 15.05 -10.14 -16.01
C ARG A 156 13.76 -9.63 -16.65
N LEU A 157 13.74 -8.35 -17.03
CA LEU A 157 12.54 -7.73 -17.60
C LEU A 157 12.09 -8.38 -18.92
N SER A 158 13.00 -8.92 -19.73
CA SER A 158 12.66 -9.48 -21.04
C SER A 158 11.83 -10.74 -20.97
N ASP A 159 12.08 -11.61 -20.00
CA ASP A 159 11.56 -12.99 -19.95
C ASP A 159 11.11 -13.47 -18.56
N GLY A 160 11.32 -12.69 -17.51
CA GLY A 160 10.98 -13.06 -16.14
C GLY A 160 11.96 -14.03 -15.47
N ALA A 161 13.06 -14.40 -16.14
CA ALA A 161 14.06 -15.29 -15.56
C ALA A 161 14.67 -14.70 -14.30
N GLN A 162 14.75 -15.48 -13.22
CA GLN A 162 15.42 -15.05 -12.00
C GLN A 162 16.92 -14.88 -12.25
N LEU A 163 17.45 -13.73 -11.91
CA LEU A 163 18.89 -13.41 -12.06
C LEU A 163 19.66 -13.67 -10.78
N TRP A 164 19.10 -13.25 -9.66
CA TRP A 164 19.67 -13.44 -8.34
C TRP A 164 18.59 -13.35 -7.25
N SER A 165 18.91 -13.85 -6.07
CA SER A 165 18.12 -13.64 -4.85
C SER A 165 19.04 -13.45 -3.66
N VAL A 166 18.54 -12.71 -2.66
CA VAL A 166 19.22 -12.45 -1.39
C VAL A 166 18.27 -12.82 -0.27
N ASP A 167 18.68 -13.74 0.59
CA ASP A 167 17.96 -14.05 1.81
C ASP A 167 18.27 -13.01 2.89
N LEU A 168 17.23 -12.59 3.61
CA LEU A 168 17.30 -11.62 4.68
C LEU A 168 17.16 -12.31 6.04
N PRO A 169 17.86 -11.86 7.07
CA PRO A 169 17.86 -12.52 8.37
C PRO A 169 16.48 -12.46 9.07
N THR A 170 15.70 -11.46 8.78
CA THR A 170 14.36 -11.22 9.35
C THR A 170 13.46 -10.57 8.30
N PRO A 171 12.12 -10.59 8.50
CA PRO A 171 11.21 -10.05 7.50
C PRO A 171 11.42 -8.56 7.23
N VAL A 172 11.16 -8.17 5.99
CA VAL A 172 11.08 -6.78 5.56
C VAL A 172 9.99 -6.05 6.35
N CYS A 173 10.25 -4.82 6.66
CA CYS A 173 9.34 -3.93 7.38
C CYS A 173 8.97 -2.69 6.55
N GLU A 174 9.93 -2.14 5.84
CA GLU A 174 9.78 -0.92 5.06
C GLU A 174 10.86 -0.84 3.99
N THR A 175 10.53 -0.27 2.85
CA THR A 175 11.48 -0.04 1.75
C THR A 175 11.27 1.35 1.13
N PRO A 176 12.34 2.07 0.78
CA PRO A 176 12.19 3.34 0.08
C PRO A 176 11.73 3.13 -1.36
N VAL A 177 10.88 4.01 -1.86
CA VAL A 177 10.39 3.98 -3.25
C VAL A 177 11.55 4.07 -4.25
N ASN A 178 12.56 4.87 -3.96
CA ASN A 178 13.68 5.11 -4.86
C ASN A 178 14.97 4.43 -4.38
N ALA A 179 15.72 3.85 -5.30
CA ALA A 179 17.10 3.48 -5.07
C ALA A 179 18.04 4.68 -5.27
N ALA A 180 19.25 4.61 -4.74
CA ALA A 180 20.33 5.55 -5.04
C ALA A 180 20.72 5.45 -6.53
N PRO A 181 21.35 6.50 -7.11
CA PRO A 181 21.75 6.51 -8.53
C PRO A 181 22.68 5.35 -8.93
N ASP A 182 23.46 4.83 -7.99
CA ASP A 182 24.34 3.67 -8.20
C ASP A 182 23.60 2.31 -8.03
N GLY A 183 22.28 2.32 -7.85
CA GLY A 183 21.45 1.13 -7.72
C GLY A 183 21.41 0.53 -6.33
N LYS A 184 21.97 1.18 -5.31
CA LYS A 184 21.91 0.71 -3.94
C LYS A 184 20.62 1.17 -3.24
N VAL A 185 20.10 0.33 -2.36
CA VAL A 185 18.96 0.61 -1.51
C VAL A 185 19.26 0.19 -0.07
N VAL A 186 18.61 0.83 0.89
CA VAL A 186 18.65 0.39 2.29
C VAL A 186 17.25 -0.09 2.66
N ILE A 187 17.13 -1.38 2.98
CA ILE A 187 15.90 -2.03 3.38
C ILE A 187 15.82 -2.02 4.91
N VAL A 188 14.65 -1.71 5.43
CA VAL A 188 14.36 -1.77 6.87
C VAL A 188 13.76 -3.13 7.19
N LEU A 189 14.33 -3.81 8.17
CA LEU A 189 13.92 -5.15 8.58
C LEU A 189 13.36 -5.13 10.00
N LYS A 190 12.48 -6.07 10.29
CA LYS A 190 11.99 -6.36 11.65
C LYS A 190 13.13 -6.89 12.53
N ASN A 191 13.04 -6.67 13.83
CA ASN A 191 14.00 -7.22 14.79
C ASN A 191 13.86 -8.73 14.97
N VAL A 192 12.64 -9.23 14.83
CA VAL A 192 12.27 -10.65 14.98
C VAL A 192 11.22 -11.05 13.95
N GLU A 193 10.97 -12.33 13.80
CA GLU A 193 9.97 -12.87 12.86
C GLU A 193 8.53 -12.82 13.40
N ALA A 194 8.33 -12.43 14.66
CA ALA A 194 7.01 -12.36 15.27
C ALA A 194 6.10 -11.35 14.56
N TRP A 195 4.78 -11.55 14.70
CA TRP A 195 3.78 -10.65 14.11
C TRP A 195 3.49 -9.43 14.98
N THR A 196 3.48 -9.60 16.30
CA THR A 196 3.18 -8.53 17.27
C THR A 196 4.42 -8.17 18.09
N GLY A 197 4.50 -6.93 18.57
CA GLY A 197 5.62 -6.44 19.36
C GLY A 197 6.93 -6.27 18.57
N THR A 198 6.84 -6.30 17.22
CA THR A 198 8.01 -6.14 16.36
C THR A 198 8.47 -4.70 16.28
N ARG A 199 9.79 -4.54 16.09
CA ARG A 199 10.44 -3.25 15.81
C ARG A 199 11.09 -3.31 14.45
N CYS A 200 10.96 -2.24 13.67
CA CYS A 200 11.60 -2.05 12.37
C CYS A 200 12.97 -1.38 12.55
N ASN A 201 13.88 -2.02 13.26
CA ASN A 201 15.11 -1.41 13.75
C ASN A 201 16.39 -1.98 13.15
N ARG A 202 16.30 -2.83 12.11
CA ARG A 202 17.49 -3.32 11.40
C ARG A 202 17.54 -2.74 10.01
N LEU A 203 18.69 -2.25 9.62
CA LEU A 203 18.97 -1.72 8.29
C LEU A 203 19.87 -2.69 7.54
N GLN A 204 19.57 -2.97 6.28
CA GLN A 204 20.39 -3.77 5.39
C GLN A 204 20.54 -3.06 4.04
N MET A 205 21.76 -2.77 3.63
CA MET A 205 22.03 -2.26 2.27
C MET A 205 22.08 -3.42 1.29
N ILE A 206 21.41 -3.25 0.14
CA ILE A 206 21.45 -4.18 -1.00
C ILE A 206 21.83 -3.40 -2.27
N ASP A 207 22.73 -3.95 -3.06
CA ASP A 207 22.99 -3.49 -4.43
C ASP A 207 22.03 -4.19 -5.38
N LEU A 208 21.03 -3.46 -5.90
CA LEU A 208 19.98 -3.99 -6.76
C LEU A 208 20.48 -4.42 -8.16
N ARG A 209 21.68 -4.02 -8.57
CA ARG A 209 22.26 -4.44 -9.84
C ARG A 209 22.88 -5.83 -9.77
N THR A 210 23.39 -6.19 -8.60
CA THR A 210 24.21 -7.40 -8.42
C THR A 210 23.63 -8.40 -7.41
N GLY A 211 22.68 -7.98 -6.59
CA GLY A 211 22.18 -8.76 -5.47
C GLY A 211 23.14 -8.84 -4.27
N ARG A 212 24.23 -8.07 -4.27
CA ARG A 212 25.18 -8.11 -3.13
C ARG A 212 24.60 -7.40 -1.92
N ALA A 213 24.51 -8.12 -0.82
CA ALA A 213 24.28 -7.54 0.50
C ALA A 213 25.55 -6.78 0.95
N GLY A 214 25.36 -5.56 1.41
CA GLY A 214 26.44 -4.72 1.94
C GLY A 214 26.37 -4.61 3.46
N TRP A 215 26.64 -3.41 3.97
CA TRP A 215 26.60 -3.14 5.40
C TRP A 215 25.19 -3.38 5.98
N HIS A 216 25.17 -3.74 7.26
CA HIS A 216 23.97 -3.80 8.08
C HIS A 216 24.17 -2.97 9.35
N LYS A 217 23.07 -2.53 9.95
CA LYS A 217 23.08 -1.74 11.18
C LYS A 217 21.80 -1.97 11.98
N GLN A 218 21.93 -2.00 13.28
CA GLN A 218 20.80 -1.95 14.20
C GLN A 218 20.60 -0.52 14.70
N LEU A 219 19.38 0.00 14.61
CA LEU A 219 18.98 1.27 15.18
C LEU A 219 18.77 1.10 16.69
N THR A 220 19.28 2.04 17.47
CA THR A 220 19.09 2.08 18.92
C THR A 220 17.93 3.00 19.24
N GLU A 221 17.01 2.52 20.06
CA GLU A 221 15.91 3.29 20.60
C GLU A 221 16.32 3.85 21.97
N THR A 222 16.14 5.15 22.21
CA THR A 222 16.51 5.82 23.45
C THR A 222 15.30 6.17 24.31
N GLY A 223 14.09 5.84 23.85
CA GLY A 223 12.83 6.20 24.52
C GLY A 223 12.43 7.65 24.37
N SER A 224 13.15 8.44 23.55
CA SER A 224 12.90 9.87 23.33
C SER A 224 12.13 10.15 22.04
N GLY A 225 11.13 9.32 21.71
CA GLY A 225 10.32 9.44 20.49
C GLY A 225 11.02 8.90 19.23
N ASP A 226 11.95 8.00 19.41
CA ASP A 226 12.72 7.34 18.35
C ASP A 226 12.44 5.83 18.30
N ASP A 227 11.25 5.42 18.76
CA ASP A 227 10.82 4.04 18.59
C ASP A 227 10.59 3.68 17.12
N THR A 228 10.74 2.39 16.81
CA THR A 228 10.68 1.86 15.44
C THR A 228 9.46 0.96 15.21
N ILE A 229 8.34 1.24 15.89
CA ILE A 229 7.07 0.54 15.65
C ILE A 229 6.51 0.88 14.26
N MET A 230 6.52 2.16 13.93
CA MET A 230 6.18 2.67 12.60
C MET A 230 7.37 3.46 12.07
N VAL A 231 7.76 3.16 10.86
CA VAL A 231 8.87 3.83 10.17
C VAL A 231 8.42 4.22 8.76
N ASP A 232 9.04 5.25 8.22
CA ASP A 232 8.94 5.64 6.82
C ASP A 232 10.35 5.96 6.32
N SER A 233 10.66 5.62 5.07
CA SER A 233 12.01 5.73 4.56
C SER A 233 12.07 6.30 3.14
N ALA A 234 13.16 7.00 2.82
CA ALA A 234 13.42 7.53 1.50
C ALA A 234 14.92 7.56 1.19
N VAL A 235 15.23 7.46 -0.09
CA VAL A 235 16.59 7.68 -0.62
C VAL A 235 16.61 8.93 -1.49
N SER A 236 17.56 9.83 -1.23
CA SER A 236 17.83 10.99 -2.07
C SER A 236 19.32 11.10 -2.36
N GLY A 237 19.69 10.90 -3.62
CA GLY A 237 21.10 10.78 -3.99
C GLY A 237 21.78 9.63 -3.24
N GLY A 238 22.85 9.91 -2.49
CA GLY A 238 23.55 8.93 -1.66
C GLY A 238 23.11 8.91 -0.19
N THR A 239 22.00 9.53 0.15
CA THR A 239 21.48 9.66 1.52
C THR A 239 20.19 8.84 1.70
N PHE A 240 20.18 7.97 2.69
CA PHE A 240 19.01 7.27 3.20
C PHE A 240 18.48 8.00 4.43
N ALA A 241 17.23 8.42 4.39
CA ALA A 241 16.52 9.02 5.52
C ALA A 241 15.48 8.05 6.06
N ILE A 242 15.35 7.97 7.38
CA ILE A 242 14.33 7.16 8.06
C ILE A 242 13.67 7.95 9.17
N VAL A 243 12.35 7.90 9.20
CA VAL A 243 11.54 8.40 10.32
C VAL A 243 11.33 7.27 11.31
N GLN A 244 11.49 7.58 12.59
CA GLN A 244 11.30 6.71 13.72
C GLN A 244 10.35 7.42 14.68
N SER A 245 9.05 7.13 14.62
CA SER A 245 8.01 7.79 15.43
C SER A 245 8.02 9.33 15.31
N LEU A 246 8.68 10.04 16.21
CA LEU A 246 8.71 11.51 16.26
C LEU A 246 10.06 12.13 15.85
N LYS A 247 10.98 11.30 15.37
CA LYS A 247 12.35 11.67 15.03
C LYS A 247 12.73 11.09 13.67
N ALA A 248 13.57 11.78 12.94
CA ALA A 248 14.15 11.23 11.74
C ALA A 248 15.68 11.31 11.77
N SER A 249 16.33 10.36 11.11
CA SER A 249 17.79 10.27 11.00
C SER A 249 18.19 10.01 9.55
N ALA A 250 19.37 10.48 9.17
CA ALA A 250 19.93 10.27 7.84
C ALA A 250 21.25 9.51 7.90
N TYR A 251 21.43 8.60 6.94
CA TYR A 251 22.60 7.73 6.82
C TYR A 251 23.13 7.76 5.38
N LYS A 252 24.43 7.60 5.23
CA LYS A 252 25.06 7.44 3.92
C LYS A 252 24.76 6.05 3.37
N VAL A 253 24.17 5.97 2.17
CA VAL A 253 23.82 4.69 1.55
C VAL A 253 25.05 3.79 1.34
N ALA A 254 26.20 4.36 1.02
CA ALA A 254 27.39 3.61 0.66
C ALA A 254 27.98 2.80 1.84
N ASP A 255 27.94 3.33 3.07
CA ASP A 255 28.67 2.78 4.21
C ASP A 255 27.87 2.73 5.53
N GLY A 256 26.62 3.20 5.55
CA GLY A 256 25.77 3.20 6.74
C GLY A 256 26.19 4.21 7.82
N ARG A 257 27.12 5.10 7.55
CA ARG A 257 27.52 6.14 8.50
C ARG A 257 26.40 7.14 8.70
N LYS A 258 26.06 7.42 9.97
CA LYS A 258 25.08 8.44 10.31
C LYS A 258 25.58 9.82 9.87
N LEU A 259 24.74 10.57 9.18
CA LEU A 259 25.04 11.90 8.69
C LEU A 259 24.55 12.99 9.66
N TYR A 260 23.26 12.94 9.98
CA TYR A 260 22.61 13.91 10.89
C TYR A 260 21.29 13.38 11.40
N ASP A 261 20.74 14.07 12.38
CA ASP A 261 19.35 13.91 12.82
C ASP A 261 18.51 15.07 12.28
N ILE A 262 17.24 14.78 11.99
CA ILE A 262 16.23 15.77 11.64
C ILE A 262 15.34 15.96 12.86
N PRO A 263 15.54 17.04 13.62
CA PRO A 263 14.86 17.22 14.90
C PRO A 263 13.41 17.68 14.71
N MET A 264 12.64 17.52 15.79
CA MET A 264 11.38 18.24 15.99
C MET A 264 11.67 19.75 15.99
N GLU A 265 10.81 20.54 15.38
CA GLU A 265 10.89 22.01 15.43
C GLU A 265 9.99 22.59 16.52
N ASN A 266 10.58 23.50 17.33
CA ASN A 266 9.91 24.34 18.30
C ASN A 266 10.09 25.82 17.91
N PRO A 267 9.12 26.71 18.17
CA PRO A 267 7.77 26.42 18.65
C PRO A 267 6.91 25.79 17.57
N GLY A 268 5.85 25.06 17.95
CA GLY A 268 4.89 24.46 17.01
C GLY A 268 4.81 22.94 17.14
N LYS A 269 5.77 22.30 17.83
CA LYS A 269 5.80 20.84 18.05
C LYS A 269 5.54 20.08 16.73
N CYS A 270 6.36 20.37 15.71
CA CYS A 270 6.28 19.72 14.40
C CYS A 270 7.23 18.53 14.38
N TYR A 271 6.66 17.33 14.39
CA TYR A 271 7.39 16.07 14.41
C TYR A 271 7.60 15.55 12.99
N PRO A 272 8.84 15.19 12.57
CA PRO A 272 9.04 14.47 11.33
C PRO A 272 8.19 13.20 11.33
N GLY A 273 7.24 13.09 10.41
CA GLY A 273 6.32 11.95 10.34
C GLY A 273 6.55 11.08 9.11
N ARG A 274 6.94 11.69 7.99
CA ARG A 274 7.18 10.98 6.72
C ARG A 274 8.26 11.65 5.89
N VAL A 275 8.87 10.88 4.97
CA VAL A 275 9.94 11.35 4.09
C VAL A 275 9.67 10.99 2.62
N ALA A 276 10.17 11.81 1.71
CA ALA A 276 10.11 11.54 0.28
C ALA A 276 11.48 11.82 -0.37
N GLY A 277 11.90 10.96 -1.27
CA GLY A 277 13.24 10.98 -1.86
C GLY A 277 13.23 11.03 -3.40
N GLY A 278 14.41 10.98 -3.96
CA GLY A 278 14.70 11.10 -5.38
C GLY A 278 15.76 12.16 -5.63
N SER A 279 15.51 13.12 -6.53
CA SER A 279 16.39 14.26 -6.77
C SER A 279 16.44 15.25 -5.60
N ARG A 280 15.45 15.24 -4.72
CA ARG A 280 15.33 16.06 -3.50
C ARG A 280 14.96 15.19 -2.32
N LEU A 281 15.31 15.65 -1.12
CA LEU A 281 14.85 15.08 0.14
C LEU A 281 13.79 15.99 0.76
N LEU A 282 12.57 15.49 0.87
CA LEU A 282 11.48 16.19 1.51
C LEU A 282 11.09 15.49 2.82
N VAL A 283 10.79 16.28 3.83
CA VAL A 283 10.29 15.81 5.13
C VAL A 283 8.91 16.41 5.36
N VAL A 284 7.93 15.56 5.58
CA VAL A 284 6.60 15.94 6.05
C VAL A 284 6.60 15.88 7.57
N ALA A 285 6.41 17.00 8.22
CA ALA A 285 6.28 17.07 9.68
C ALA A 285 4.83 17.38 10.06
N ASP A 286 4.30 16.65 11.02
CA ASP A 286 2.96 16.85 11.53
C ASP A 286 3.01 17.74 12.79
N CYS A 287 2.18 18.79 12.79
CA CYS A 287 2.19 19.85 13.77
C CYS A 287 0.84 19.97 14.45
N ALA A 288 0.83 20.37 15.73
CA ALA A 288 -0.38 20.56 16.53
C ALA A 288 -1.32 19.33 16.48
N ILE A 289 -0.75 18.15 16.57
CA ILE A 289 -1.44 16.84 16.37
C ILE A 289 -2.57 16.56 17.37
N THR A 290 -2.63 17.28 18.48
CA THR A 290 -3.66 17.11 19.53
C THR A 290 -4.99 17.77 19.19
N SER A 291 -5.08 18.55 18.11
CA SER A 291 -6.31 19.25 17.69
C SER A 291 -6.57 19.00 16.21
N MET A 292 -7.72 18.39 15.89
CA MET A 292 -8.13 18.13 14.49
C MET A 292 -8.23 19.43 13.66
N GLU A 293 -8.82 20.48 14.24
CA GLU A 293 -9.05 21.76 13.56
C GLU A 293 -7.76 22.58 13.39
N LYS A 294 -6.85 22.50 14.37
CA LYS A 294 -5.59 23.27 14.39
C LYS A 294 -4.41 22.50 13.81
N ALA A 295 -4.55 21.18 13.60
CA ALA A 295 -3.52 20.36 13.01
C ALA A 295 -3.14 20.88 11.62
N TYR A 296 -1.85 20.88 11.32
CA TYR A 296 -1.32 21.24 10.01
C TYR A 296 -0.04 20.42 9.74
N SER A 297 0.40 20.37 8.50
CA SER A 297 1.70 19.82 8.16
C SER A 297 2.69 20.93 7.79
N GLN A 298 3.94 20.66 8.03
CA GLN A 298 5.05 21.43 7.51
C GLN A 298 5.87 20.56 6.55
N LEU A 299 5.88 20.92 5.27
CA LEU A 299 6.75 20.30 4.29
C LEU A 299 8.08 21.04 4.26
N ARG A 300 9.19 20.32 4.37
CA ARG A 300 10.55 20.87 4.37
C ARG A 300 11.37 20.24 3.26
N GLU A 301 12.11 21.03 2.50
CA GLU A 301 13.21 20.50 1.70
C GLU A 301 14.48 20.51 2.54
N ILE A 302 15.11 19.36 2.67
CA ILE A 302 16.35 19.17 3.42
C ILE A 302 17.48 18.96 2.43
N ASP A 303 18.62 19.62 2.66
CA ASP A 303 19.85 19.27 1.96
C ASP A 303 20.29 17.85 2.35
N PRO A 304 20.33 16.90 1.42
CA PRO A 304 20.55 15.49 1.78
C PRO A 304 21.97 15.22 2.32
N ALA A 305 22.94 16.08 2.05
CA ALA A 305 24.30 15.90 2.55
C ALA A 305 24.51 16.49 3.96
N THR A 306 23.82 17.59 4.26
CA THR A 306 24.10 18.38 5.47
C THR A 306 22.98 18.46 6.49
N GLY A 307 21.76 18.07 6.11
CA GLY A 307 20.56 18.18 6.96
C GLY A 307 20.00 19.61 7.08
N LYS A 308 20.58 20.58 6.40
CA LYS A 308 20.12 21.96 6.44
C LYS A 308 18.78 22.10 5.70
N VAL A 309 17.82 22.78 6.34
CA VAL A 309 16.53 23.09 5.72
C VAL A 309 16.73 24.18 4.68
N ARG A 310 16.39 23.90 3.41
CA ARG A 310 16.46 24.84 2.30
C ARG A 310 15.24 25.77 2.27
N TRP A 311 14.05 25.21 2.50
CA TRP A 311 12.79 25.96 2.60
C TRP A 311 11.74 25.18 3.40
N ARG A 312 10.67 25.87 3.79
CA ARG A 312 9.50 25.32 4.47
C ARG A 312 8.22 25.82 3.84
N LEU A 313 7.23 24.93 3.74
CA LEU A 313 5.84 25.25 3.47
C LEU A 313 4.99 24.81 4.64
N ARG A 314 4.17 25.69 5.17
CA ARG A 314 3.14 25.39 6.17
C ARG A 314 1.79 25.27 5.47
N THR A 315 1.06 24.18 5.70
CA THR A 315 -0.34 24.07 5.25
C THR A 315 -1.26 24.93 6.11
N ALA A 316 -2.47 25.24 5.62
CA ALA A 316 -3.47 25.89 6.43
C ALA A 316 -3.91 25.01 7.60
N PRO A 317 -4.40 25.57 8.71
CA PRO A 317 -4.99 24.80 9.81
C PRO A 317 -6.09 23.86 9.30
N GLY A 318 -6.17 22.65 9.84
CA GLY A 318 -7.07 21.57 9.41
C GLY A 318 -6.64 20.85 8.13
N TRP A 319 -5.61 21.33 7.43
CA TRP A 319 -5.07 20.69 6.22
C TRP A 319 -3.72 20.06 6.50
N GLN A 320 -3.51 18.88 5.94
CA GLN A 320 -2.25 18.13 6.04
C GLN A 320 -1.72 17.78 4.66
N VAL A 321 -0.43 17.50 4.57
CA VAL A 321 0.14 16.84 3.39
C VAL A 321 -0.34 15.39 3.36
N GLY A 322 -1.01 14.98 2.29
CA GLY A 322 -1.40 13.59 2.06
C GLY A 322 -0.22 12.79 1.51
N GLN A 323 0.04 12.93 0.22
CA GLN A 323 1.13 12.24 -0.47
C GLN A 323 2.04 13.23 -1.20
N VAL A 324 3.29 12.86 -1.41
CA VAL A 324 4.25 13.56 -2.26
C VAL A 324 4.24 12.87 -3.63
N LEU A 325 3.50 13.44 -4.58
CA LEU A 325 3.35 12.87 -5.93
C LEU A 325 4.63 13.01 -6.77
N SER A 326 5.43 14.03 -6.49
CA SER A 326 6.71 14.27 -7.14
C SER A 326 7.59 15.17 -6.26
N VAL A 327 8.87 14.92 -6.28
CA VAL A 327 9.86 15.79 -5.61
C VAL A 327 10.48 16.81 -6.55
N ASP A 328 10.33 16.64 -7.90
CA ASP A 328 10.82 17.61 -8.89
C ASP A 328 10.01 17.56 -10.20
N PRO A 329 9.15 18.54 -10.48
CA PRO A 329 8.72 19.62 -9.58
C PRO A 329 8.02 19.07 -8.32
N VAL A 330 8.06 19.82 -7.22
CA VAL A 330 7.38 19.37 -6.01
C VAL A 330 5.88 19.49 -6.20
N VAL A 331 5.19 18.35 -6.15
CA VAL A 331 3.72 18.24 -6.22
C VAL A 331 3.26 17.34 -5.09
N ILE A 332 2.28 17.81 -4.34
CA ILE A 332 1.73 17.07 -3.19
C ILE A 332 0.20 16.98 -3.30
N THR A 333 -0.38 16.01 -2.64
CA THR A 333 -1.78 16.10 -2.23
C THR A 333 -1.87 16.80 -0.88
N SER A 334 -2.91 17.60 -0.70
CA SER A 334 -3.23 18.19 0.61
C SER A 334 -4.65 17.76 0.96
N VAL A 335 -4.83 17.23 2.15
CA VAL A 335 -6.07 16.59 2.62
C VAL A 335 -6.60 17.31 3.86
N LYS A 336 -7.92 17.39 3.99
CA LYS A 336 -8.56 17.97 5.16
C LYS A 336 -8.82 16.86 6.18
N LYS A 337 -8.25 17.02 7.37
CA LYS A 337 -8.28 15.97 8.40
C LYS A 337 -9.69 15.69 8.93
N GLU A 338 -10.53 16.72 9.11
CA GLU A 338 -11.89 16.57 9.61
C GLU A 338 -12.82 15.73 8.73
N THR A 339 -12.55 15.69 7.41
CA THR A 339 -13.38 15.00 6.43
C THR A 339 -12.87 13.61 6.11
N SER A 340 -11.92 13.08 6.90
CA SER A 340 -11.27 11.79 6.66
C SER A 340 -10.75 11.64 5.23
N GLY A 341 -10.16 12.72 4.68
CA GLY A 341 -9.58 12.71 3.34
C GLY A 341 -10.56 12.98 2.19
N LYS A 342 -11.88 13.06 2.43
CA LYS A 342 -12.86 13.38 1.37
C LYS A 342 -12.61 14.74 0.71
N ASP A 343 -12.15 15.72 1.50
CA ASP A 343 -11.69 17.00 0.98
C ASP A 343 -10.19 16.97 0.74
N TRP A 344 -9.80 16.97 -0.51
CA TRP A 344 -8.40 16.94 -0.93
C TRP A 344 -8.15 17.83 -2.16
N ARG A 345 -6.90 18.16 -2.38
CA ARG A 345 -6.45 18.96 -3.51
C ARG A 345 -5.02 18.61 -3.89
N VAL A 346 -4.65 18.85 -5.14
CA VAL A 346 -3.26 18.77 -5.60
C VAL A 346 -2.64 20.16 -5.49
N VAL A 347 -1.45 20.25 -4.92
CA VAL A 347 -0.71 21.51 -4.76
C VAL A 347 0.64 21.38 -5.45
N ALA A 348 0.85 22.19 -6.48
CA ALA A 348 2.14 22.32 -7.16
C ALA A 348 2.93 23.48 -6.53
N LEU A 349 4.20 23.22 -6.22
CA LEU A 349 5.10 24.21 -5.63
C LEU A 349 6.10 24.72 -6.67
N GLY A 350 6.44 25.98 -6.53
CA GLY A 350 7.51 26.64 -7.23
C GLY A 350 8.82 26.70 -6.41
N PRO A 351 9.78 27.48 -6.91
CA PRO A 351 11.05 27.67 -6.20
C PRO A 351 10.86 28.15 -4.76
N GLY A 352 11.69 27.64 -3.85
CA GLY A 352 11.64 28.00 -2.42
C GLY A 352 10.39 27.50 -1.69
N GLY A 353 9.70 26.48 -2.22
CA GLY A 353 8.51 25.91 -1.57
C GLY A 353 7.25 26.78 -1.64
N LYS A 354 7.23 27.80 -2.49
CA LYS A 354 6.06 28.68 -2.64
C LYS A 354 4.96 27.95 -3.44
N VAL A 355 3.71 28.03 -2.97
CA VAL A 355 2.56 27.49 -3.71
C VAL A 355 2.44 28.20 -5.07
N ARG A 356 2.61 27.44 -6.14
CA ARG A 356 2.44 27.91 -7.51
C ARG A 356 1.00 27.78 -7.96
N ARG A 357 0.40 26.60 -7.68
CA ARG A 357 -0.97 26.30 -8.09
C ARG A 357 -1.62 25.30 -7.13
N THR A 358 -2.91 25.49 -6.92
CA THR A 358 -3.80 24.51 -6.28
C THR A 358 -4.81 24.04 -7.30
N ILE A 359 -5.00 22.73 -7.43
CA ILE A 359 -5.95 22.05 -8.31
C ILE A 359 -6.96 21.34 -7.44
N ASP A 360 -8.24 21.57 -7.69
CA ASP A 360 -9.33 20.91 -6.98
C ASP A 360 -10.00 19.86 -7.89
N PRO A 361 -9.66 18.57 -7.75
CA PRO A 361 -10.26 17.48 -8.53
C PRO A 361 -11.52 16.89 -7.87
N ARG A 362 -11.94 17.40 -6.69
CA ARG A 362 -13.09 16.88 -5.93
C ARG A 362 -14.36 16.86 -6.76
N GLY A 363 -15.22 15.88 -6.47
CA GLY A 363 -16.50 15.72 -7.20
C GLY A 363 -16.34 15.27 -8.65
N LYS A 364 -15.11 15.03 -9.12
CA LYS A 364 -14.82 14.59 -10.49
C LYS A 364 -14.48 13.10 -10.60
N GLY A 365 -14.60 12.32 -9.53
CA GLY A 365 -14.40 10.87 -9.51
C GLY A 365 -12.95 10.40 -9.62
N PHE A 366 -12.00 11.25 -9.29
CA PHE A 366 -10.60 10.84 -9.12
C PHE A 366 -10.38 10.28 -7.72
N THR A 367 -9.53 9.26 -7.63
CA THR A 367 -9.18 8.63 -6.36
C THR A 367 -8.13 9.47 -5.63
N HIS A 368 -8.34 9.66 -4.35
CA HIS A 368 -7.34 10.22 -3.46
C HIS A 368 -6.30 9.14 -3.11
N CYS A 369 -5.03 9.47 -3.25
CA CYS A 369 -3.92 8.55 -2.98
C CYS A 369 -3.74 8.18 -1.48
N GLY A 370 -4.73 8.21 -0.69
CA GLY A 370 -4.72 7.80 0.72
C GLY A 370 -5.91 6.91 1.05
N ASP A 371 -6.82 6.74 0.06
CA ASP A 371 -8.00 5.87 0.21
C ASP A 371 -7.70 4.41 -0.21
N SER A 372 -6.59 4.18 -0.90
CA SER A 372 -6.09 2.83 -1.10
C SER A 372 -5.58 2.29 0.24
N VAL A 373 -5.84 1.03 0.50
CA VAL A 373 -5.43 0.27 1.70
C VAL A 373 -3.88 0.11 1.75
N ASP A 374 -3.17 1.07 1.18
CA ASP A 374 -1.72 1.12 1.25
C ASP A 374 -1.31 1.47 2.67
N THR A 375 -1.13 0.44 3.46
CA THR A 375 -0.72 0.49 4.86
C THR A 375 0.76 0.80 5.02
N SER A 376 1.50 1.00 3.92
CA SER A 376 2.95 1.22 3.98
C SER A 376 3.34 2.53 4.66
N GLY A 377 2.41 3.47 4.80
CA GLY A 377 2.71 4.77 5.41
C GLY A 377 3.63 5.65 4.57
N ASN A 378 4.17 5.13 3.46
CA ASN A 378 5.15 5.80 2.62
C ASN A 378 4.58 7.07 1.98
N ALA A 379 5.31 8.17 2.13
CA ALA A 379 4.87 9.47 1.61
C ALA A 379 4.77 9.55 0.09
N GLN A 380 5.33 8.59 -0.66
CA GLN A 380 5.38 8.57 -2.12
C GLN A 380 4.58 7.40 -2.75
N ALA A 381 3.90 6.60 -1.97
CA ALA A 381 3.11 5.46 -2.44
C ALA A 381 1.77 5.90 -3.04
N CYS A 382 1.79 6.47 -4.24
CA CYS A 382 0.60 6.87 -4.97
C CYS A 382 0.62 6.33 -6.40
N ARG A 383 -0.21 5.34 -6.70
CA ARG A 383 -0.35 4.72 -8.03
C ARG A 383 -1.34 5.47 -8.93
N GLU A 384 -2.23 6.23 -8.33
CA GLU A 384 -3.30 6.95 -9.01
C GLU A 384 -2.85 8.31 -9.54
N ALA A 385 -1.55 8.64 -9.41
CA ALA A 385 -1.03 9.91 -9.94
C ALA A 385 0.39 9.79 -10.50
N VAL A 386 0.63 10.49 -11.60
CA VAL A 386 1.97 10.65 -12.20
C VAL A 386 2.20 12.10 -12.57
N VAL A 387 3.38 12.60 -12.25
CA VAL A 387 3.79 13.99 -12.56
C VAL A 387 4.89 13.99 -13.62
N GLY A 388 4.79 14.86 -14.60
CA GLY A 388 5.81 15.05 -15.64
C GLY A 388 5.39 16.06 -16.69
N GLY A 389 6.32 16.58 -17.48
CA GLY A 389 6.02 17.46 -18.60
C GLY A 389 5.11 18.66 -18.28
N GLY A 390 5.12 19.16 -17.03
CA GLY A 390 4.26 20.25 -16.58
C GLY A 390 2.80 19.83 -16.29
N LEU A 391 2.53 18.52 -16.24
CA LEU A 391 1.21 17.95 -15.96
C LEU A 391 1.23 17.11 -14.69
N VAL A 392 0.06 16.98 -14.08
CA VAL A 392 -0.27 15.85 -13.18
C VAL A 392 -1.39 15.04 -13.83
N LEU A 393 -1.18 13.76 -14.01
CA LEU A 393 -2.20 12.80 -14.41
C LEU A 393 -2.81 12.24 -13.13
N LEU A 394 -4.13 12.21 -13.06
CA LEU A 394 -4.88 11.63 -11.94
C LEU A 394 -5.76 10.51 -12.48
N GLY A 395 -5.70 9.35 -11.84
CA GLY A 395 -6.54 8.20 -12.08
C GLY A 395 -7.69 8.10 -11.08
N GLY A 396 -8.58 7.17 -11.32
CA GLY A 396 -9.70 6.84 -10.46
C GLY A 396 -10.40 5.58 -10.94
N THR A 397 -11.46 5.18 -10.27
CA THR A 397 -12.20 3.96 -10.61
C THR A 397 -12.86 4.03 -11.98
N ASP A 398 -13.38 5.20 -12.37
CA ASP A 398 -14.14 5.41 -13.61
C ASP A 398 -13.52 6.42 -14.57
N ARG A 399 -12.37 7.02 -14.26
CA ARG A 399 -11.79 8.08 -15.09
C ARG A 399 -10.30 8.28 -14.93
N VAL A 400 -9.71 8.92 -15.91
CA VAL A 400 -8.36 9.47 -15.87
C VAL A 400 -8.35 10.88 -16.50
N GLY A 401 -7.51 11.77 -15.97
CA GLY A 401 -7.39 13.12 -16.53
C GLY A 401 -6.02 13.73 -16.26
N ALA A 402 -5.65 14.68 -17.10
CA ALA A 402 -4.43 15.46 -17.00
C ALA A 402 -4.73 16.91 -16.67
N TYR A 403 -4.10 17.43 -15.63
CA TYR A 403 -4.18 18.84 -15.24
C TYR A 403 -2.82 19.52 -15.48
N ASP A 404 -2.88 20.73 -15.97
CA ASP A 404 -1.70 21.58 -16.16
C ASP A 404 -1.26 22.19 -14.82
N LEU A 405 -0.02 21.95 -14.42
CA LEU A 405 0.52 22.43 -13.16
C LEU A 405 0.75 23.95 -13.11
N GLY A 406 0.78 24.61 -14.25
CA GLY A 406 0.91 26.07 -14.34
C GLY A 406 -0.42 26.80 -14.21
N THR A 407 -1.45 26.32 -14.95
CA THR A 407 -2.76 26.94 -15.03
C THR A 407 -3.80 26.34 -14.09
N GLY A 408 -3.60 25.07 -13.66
CA GLY A 408 -4.57 24.30 -12.87
C GLY A 408 -5.76 23.79 -13.70
N LYS A 409 -5.78 24.00 -15.01
CA LYS A 409 -6.88 23.60 -15.87
C LYS A 409 -6.76 22.14 -16.31
N LEU A 410 -7.89 21.47 -16.48
CA LEU A 410 -7.97 20.16 -17.12
C LEU A 410 -7.56 20.32 -18.59
N VAL A 411 -6.60 19.51 -19.04
CA VAL A 411 -6.10 19.49 -20.42
C VAL A 411 -6.88 18.50 -21.26
N TRP A 412 -7.10 17.31 -20.68
CA TRP A 412 -7.93 16.26 -21.24
C TRP A 412 -8.43 15.33 -20.13
N GLY A 413 -9.50 14.61 -20.41
CA GLY A 413 -10.05 13.59 -19.52
C GLY A 413 -10.75 12.50 -20.32
N VAL A 414 -10.72 11.30 -19.77
CA VAL A 414 -11.43 10.11 -20.29
C VAL A 414 -12.25 9.53 -19.17
N LYS A 415 -13.51 9.23 -19.44
CA LYS A 415 -14.40 8.51 -18.55
C LYS A 415 -14.56 7.07 -19.06
N ALA A 416 -14.50 6.09 -18.18
CA ALA A 416 -14.74 4.69 -18.53
C ALA A 416 -16.20 4.45 -18.92
N GLY A 417 -16.42 3.46 -19.75
CA GLY A 417 -17.67 2.72 -19.76
C GLY A 417 -17.79 1.88 -18.48
N GLU A 418 -18.92 1.25 -18.24
CA GLU A 418 -19.29 0.52 -17.00
C GLU A 418 -18.43 -0.70 -16.66
N THR A 419 -17.43 -1.05 -17.48
CA THR A 419 -16.65 -2.30 -17.38
C THR A 419 -15.21 -2.14 -16.89
N SER A 420 -14.86 -1.00 -16.29
CA SER A 420 -13.48 -0.75 -15.81
C SER A 420 -13.41 -0.74 -14.28
N TYR A 421 -12.35 -1.35 -13.74
CA TYR A 421 -12.04 -1.37 -12.30
C TYR A 421 -11.00 -0.32 -11.90
N GLY A 422 -10.57 0.53 -12.81
CA GLY A 422 -9.66 1.62 -12.50
C GLY A 422 -8.73 2.00 -13.63
N TYR A 423 -8.24 3.22 -13.53
CA TYR A 423 -7.23 3.79 -14.40
C TYR A 423 -6.00 4.16 -13.59
N HIS A 424 -4.87 3.58 -13.94
CA HIS A 424 -3.58 3.87 -13.36
C HIS A 424 -2.72 4.65 -14.37
N PRO A 425 -2.48 5.95 -14.13
CA PRO A 425 -1.53 6.70 -14.93
C PRO A 425 -0.13 6.09 -14.81
N LEU A 426 0.56 5.91 -15.94
CA LEU A 426 1.87 5.28 -15.99
C LEU A 426 2.99 6.28 -16.33
N ARG A 427 2.73 7.18 -17.27
CA ARG A 427 3.74 8.12 -17.76
C ARG A 427 3.10 9.31 -18.45
N VAL A 428 3.69 10.50 -18.27
CA VAL A 428 3.44 11.66 -19.12
C VAL A 428 4.35 11.57 -20.35
N GLY A 429 3.78 11.66 -21.52
CA GLY A 429 4.48 11.63 -22.81
C GLY A 429 4.59 13.00 -23.47
N PRO A 430 5.31 13.08 -24.61
CA PRO A 430 5.42 14.29 -25.40
C PRO A 430 4.03 14.73 -25.93
N GLY A 431 3.90 16.02 -26.28
CA GLY A 431 2.64 16.56 -26.75
C GLY A 431 1.52 16.58 -25.71
N ARG A 432 1.87 16.60 -24.42
CA ARG A 432 0.93 16.59 -23.27
C ARG A 432 0.06 15.33 -23.21
N THR A 433 0.57 14.20 -23.70
CA THR A 433 -0.12 12.91 -23.68
C THR A 433 0.10 12.19 -22.37
N GLY A 434 -0.78 11.25 -22.04
CA GLY A 434 -0.62 10.30 -20.93
C GLY A 434 -0.61 8.86 -21.46
N THR A 435 0.22 8.01 -20.87
CA THR A 435 0.11 6.56 -20.99
C THR A 435 -0.60 6.06 -19.75
N VAL A 436 -1.62 5.24 -19.94
CA VAL A 436 -2.55 4.83 -18.88
C VAL A 436 -2.77 3.32 -18.96
N TYR A 437 -2.68 2.66 -17.84
CA TYR A 437 -3.14 1.29 -17.68
C TYR A 437 -4.61 1.30 -17.22
N GLN A 438 -5.46 0.68 -18.01
CA GLN A 438 -6.84 0.38 -17.67
C GLN A 438 -6.90 -1.05 -17.19
N LEU A 439 -7.21 -1.23 -15.92
CA LEU A 439 -7.36 -2.55 -15.32
C LEU A 439 -8.53 -3.30 -15.95
N GLY A 440 -8.33 -4.57 -16.23
CA GLY A 440 -9.36 -5.48 -16.71
C GLY A 440 -10.35 -5.89 -15.61
N THR A 441 -11.15 -6.89 -15.96
CA THR A 441 -12.07 -7.59 -15.05
C THR A 441 -11.64 -9.04 -14.92
N LEU A 442 -12.28 -9.82 -14.08
CA LEU A 442 -12.05 -11.27 -14.00
C LEU A 442 -12.16 -12.00 -15.36
N ASN A 443 -12.99 -11.46 -16.27
CA ASN A 443 -13.33 -12.09 -17.55
C ASN A 443 -12.79 -11.34 -18.78
N SER A 444 -12.23 -10.15 -18.59
CA SER A 444 -11.73 -9.30 -19.67
C SER A 444 -10.39 -8.72 -19.29
N PRO A 445 -9.35 -8.93 -20.11
CA PRO A 445 -8.03 -8.39 -19.84
C PRO A 445 -8.05 -6.87 -19.93
N GLY A 446 -7.11 -6.24 -19.23
CA GLY A 446 -6.87 -4.81 -19.32
C GLY A 446 -6.13 -4.41 -20.59
N ARG A 447 -5.76 -3.14 -20.63
CA ARG A 447 -4.95 -2.58 -21.71
C ARG A 447 -4.10 -1.41 -21.24
N VAL A 448 -3.03 -1.14 -21.93
CA VAL A 448 -2.31 0.13 -21.86
C VAL A 448 -2.63 0.95 -23.10
N PHE A 449 -3.02 2.18 -22.91
CA PHE A 449 -3.31 3.09 -24.02
C PHE A 449 -2.66 4.46 -23.81
N ARG A 450 -2.46 5.17 -24.91
CA ARG A 450 -2.05 6.57 -24.92
C ARG A 450 -3.24 7.45 -25.22
N VAL A 451 -3.31 8.60 -24.55
CA VAL A 451 -4.35 9.61 -24.73
C VAL A 451 -3.75 11.00 -24.61
N GLY A 452 -4.31 11.98 -25.29
CA GLY A 452 -3.80 13.37 -25.33
C GLY A 452 -4.90 14.44 -25.40
N PRO A 453 -4.52 15.67 -25.70
CA PRO A 453 -5.47 16.74 -25.97
C PRO A 453 -6.47 16.31 -27.05
N GLY A 454 -7.77 16.42 -26.76
CA GLY A 454 -8.85 15.81 -27.56
C GLY A 454 -9.54 14.64 -26.83
N GLY A 455 -8.95 14.14 -25.74
CA GLY A 455 -9.60 13.15 -24.88
C GLY A 455 -9.81 11.81 -25.58
N VAL A 456 -11.03 11.27 -25.52
CA VAL A 456 -11.39 9.94 -26.00
C VAL A 456 -11.04 9.71 -27.48
N ASP A 457 -11.13 10.73 -28.33
CA ASP A 457 -10.86 10.64 -29.75
C ASP A 457 -9.37 10.43 -30.09
N THR A 458 -8.48 10.63 -29.11
CA THR A 458 -7.03 10.45 -29.29
C THR A 458 -6.53 9.14 -28.73
N ILE A 459 -7.39 8.27 -28.20
CA ILE A 459 -6.99 7.00 -27.58
C ILE A 459 -6.36 6.09 -28.63
N LYS A 460 -5.15 5.59 -28.30
CA LYS A 460 -4.43 4.59 -29.07
C LYS A 460 -3.92 3.49 -28.14
N ASP A 461 -4.34 2.25 -28.39
CA ASP A 461 -3.83 1.11 -27.63
C ASP A 461 -2.32 0.97 -27.86
N VAL A 462 -1.58 0.80 -26.78
CA VAL A 462 -0.15 0.49 -26.75
C VAL A 462 0.06 -0.99 -26.46
N LEU A 463 -0.69 -1.54 -25.49
CA LEU A 463 -0.69 -2.96 -25.15
C LEU A 463 -2.14 -3.41 -24.99
N ARG A 464 -2.52 -4.50 -25.67
CA ARG A 464 -3.73 -5.28 -25.39
C ARG A 464 -3.28 -6.51 -24.63
N LEU A 465 -3.71 -6.63 -23.37
CA LEU A 465 -3.23 -7.71 -22.53
C LEU A 465 -3.90 -9.04 -22.97
N PRO A 466 -3.21 -10.19 -22.83
CA PRO A 466 -3.75 -11.48 -23.25
C PRO A 466 -4.98 -11.90 -22.42
N ALA A 467 -6.01 -12.43 -23.08
CA ALA A 467 -7.20 -12.90 -22.39
C ALA A 467 -6.91 -14.00 -21.34
N SER A 468 -5.89 -14.81 -21.57
CA SER A 468 -5.45 -15.87 -20.65
C SER A 468 -4.87 -15.35 -19.32
N THR A 469 -4.51 -14.05 -19.23
CA THR A 469 -3.97 -13.44 -18.00
C THR A 469 -5.01 -12.69 -17.18
N ALA A 470 -6.23 -12.52 -17.69
CA ALA A 470 -7.24 -11.62 -17.10
C ALA A 470 -7.48 -11.88 -15.59
N LYS A 471 -7.59 -13.14 -15.18
CA LYS A 471 -7.82 -13.51 -13.78
C LYS A 471 -6.62 -13.16 -12.89
N ALA A 472 -5.40 -13.47 -13.31
CA ALA A 472 -4.17 -13.16 -12.58
C ALA A 472 -3.94 -11.65 -12.54
N GLU A 473 -4.14 -10.96 -13.65
CA GLU A 473 -4.06 -9.51 -13.76
C GLU A 473 -5.03 -8.82 -12.79
N PHE A 474 -6.29 -9.25 -12.75
CA PHE A 474 -7.31 -8.67 -11.89
C PHE A 474 -6.94 -8.82 -10.40
N GLY A 475 -6.53 -10.01 -9.97
CA GLY A 475 -6.10 -10.26 -8.59
C GLY A 475 -4.94 -9.36 -8.15
N MET A 476 -3.98 -9.11 -9.03
CA MET A 476 -2.80 -8.29 -8.75
C MET A 476 -3.05 -6.79 -8.89
N GLY A 477 -3.76 -6.40 -9.94
CA GLY A 477 -3.83 -5.00 -10.40
C GLY A 477 -4.69 -4.08 -9.54
N VAL A 478 -5.66 -4.62 -8.79
CA VAL A 478 -6.59 -3.78 -8.00
C VAL A 478 -5.87 -3.01 -6.90
N VAL A 479 -4.89 -3.63 -6.25
CA VAL A 479 -4.21 -3.05 -5.08
C VAL A 479 -2.68 -3.23 -5.10
N GLY A 480 -2.10 -3.85 -6.14
CA GLY A 480 -0.67 -4.10 -6.26
C GLY A 480 0.14 -2.93 -6.83
N GLU A 481 1.46 -3.08 -6.91
CA GLU A 481 2.34 -2.10 -7.53
C GLU A 481 2.44 -2.30 -9.05
N ASN A 482 2.69 -1.22 -9.77
CA ASN A 482 2.95 -1.27 -11.20
C ASN A 482 4.15 -0.40 -11.60
N ALA A 483 4.89 -0.84 -12.61
CA ALA A 483 5.98 -0.08 -13.22
C ALA A 483 5.84 -0.12 -14.75
N TYR A 484 6.17 0.99 -15.41
CA TYR A 484 6.14 1.07 -16.87
C TYR A 484 7.47 1.60 -17.41
N VAL A 485 8.18 0.76 -18.11
CA VAL A 485 9.52 1.06 -18.63
C VAL A 485 9.71 0.44 -20.01
N GLY A 486 10.23 1.22 -20.99
CA GLY A 486 10.48 0.73 -22.34
C GLY A 486 9.25 0.09 -23.00
N ASP A 487 8.07 0.69 -22.83
CA ASP A 487 6.76 0.20 -23.27
C ASP A 487 6.36 -1.18 -22.70
N ARG A 488 6.99 -1.59 -21.61
CA ARG A 488 6.64 -2.77 -20.82
C ARG A 488 5.91 -2.37 -19.54
N LEU A 489 4.80 -3.03 -19.27
CA LEU A 489 4.09 -2.98 -17.99
C LEU A 489 4.54 -4.15 -17.12
N VAL A 490 4.86 -3.89 -15.86
CA VAL A 490 5.11 -4.90 -14.83
C VAL A 490 4.13 -4.66 -13.70
N ILE A 491 3.49 -5.71 -13.20
CA ILE A 491 2.51 -5.67 -12.11
C ILE A 491 2.94 -6.65 -11.03
N THR A 492 2.81 -6.25 -9.77
CA THR A 492 2.97 -7.13 -8.60
C THR A 492 1.75 -7.00 -7.70
N PRO A 493 1.36 -8.02 -6.94
CA PRO A 493 0.23 -7.92 -6.01
C PRO A 493 0.59 -7.06 -4.79
N ALA A 494 -0.42 -6.57 -4.06
CA ALA A 494 -0.21 -5.88 -2.78
C ALA A 494 0.22 -6.79 -1.64
N GLY A 495 -0.03 -8.07 -1.78
CA GLY A 495 0.37 -9.09 -0.82
C GLY A 495 0.49 -10.45 -1.48
N LEU A 496 1.28 -11.32 -0.88
CA LEU A 496 1.51 -12.69 -1.33
C LEU A 496 1.36 -13.67 -0.18
N SER A 497 0.92 -14.88 -0.49
CA SER A 497 0.82 -16.00 0.45
C SER A 497 1.48 -17.25 -0.13
N GLY A 498 2.09 -18.06 0.73
CA GLY A 498 2.52 -19.42 0.38
C GLY A 498 1.37 -20.43 0.35
N ASP A 499 0.13 -19.99 0.60
CA ASP A 499 -1.04 -20.86 0.52
C ASP A 499 -1.44 -21.09 -0.94
N ASP A 500 -1.52 -22.37 -1.34
CA ASP A 500 -1.90 -22.77 -2.70
C ASP A 500 -3.35 -22.42 -3.06
N ALA A 501 -4.21 -22.16 -2.08
CA ALA A 501 -5.56 -21.68 -2.31
C ALA A 501 -5.62 -20.25 -2.82
N GLN A 502 -4.55 -19.46 -2.62
CA GLN A 502 -4.44 -18.09 -3.13
C GLN A 502 -3.67 -18.10 -4.45
N HIS A 503 -4.34 -17.66 -5.52
CA HIS A 503 -3.85 -17.77 -6.90
C HIS A 503 -3.23 -16.46 -7.43
N GLU A 504 -2.52 -15.71 -6.59
CA GLU A 504 -1.84 -14.50 -7.00
C GLU A 504 -0.36 -14.78 -7.30
N PRO A 505 0.10 -14.58 -8.55
CA PRO A 505 1.50 -14.75 -8.88
C PRO A 505 2.35 -13.63 -8.27
N ARG A 506 3.64 -13.87 -8.10
CA ARG A 506 4.59 -12.88 -7.58
C ARG A 506 4.73 -11.69 -8.51
N MET A 507 4.74 -11.91 -9.83
CA MET A 507 4.96 -10.85 -10.82
C MET A 507 4.38 -11.25 -12.18
N LEU A 508 3.83 -10.27 -12.87
CA LEU A 508 3.27 -10.41 -14.22
C LEU A 508 3.76 -9.24 -15.08
N SER A 509 4.19 -9.52 -16.30
CA SER A 509 4.70 -8.47 -17.19
C SER A 509 4.20 -8.62 -18.61
N PHE A 510 4.01 -7.48 -19.29
CA PHE A 510 3.49 -7.35 -20.64
C PHE A 510 4.37 -6.44 -21.49
N ALA A 511 4.64 -6.83 -22.72
CA ALA A 511 5.39 -6.04 -23.70
C ALA A 511 4.75 -6.11 -25.08
N PRO A 512 5.04 -5.20 -26.02
CA PRO A 512 4.58 -5.23 -27.40
C PRO A 512 4.88 -6.53 -28.14
#